data_ba4df642b1aef40ae2b6e0adb0f115bb
#
_entry.id   ba4df642b1aef40ae2b6e0adb0f115bb
#
_cell.length_a   1.000
_cell.length_b   1.000
_cell.length_c   1.000
_cell.angle_alpha   90.00
_cell.angle_beta   90.00
_cell.angle_gamma   90.00
#
_symmetry.space_group_name_H-M   'P 1'
#
loop_
_entity.id
_entity.type
_entity.pdbx_description
1 polymer ?
#
loop_
_entity_poly.entity_id
_entity_poly.type
_entity_poly.pdbx_seq_one_letter_code
_entity_poly.pdbx_strand_id
1 'polypeptide(L)'
;FCRAASYNANVSAFFEKWMRDMRDGQRSDGAYPDVAPHSWVGYGQAAWADAGIIVPWTIYLMYDNKKILQDNYASMEKYMEFLSHQKGDGYNYNGAGTNYGDWLSYEDTERRYVSVCYYAYTAQLMAKISEALKTDDCDAYASKAKVYRKLAQEIKKEFQTRYVDADGDLKQKSQTAYLLALKLDLFPTEEARKKGVETLVRKIAGNGNRLSTGFVG
;
A
#
# COMPACT_ATOMS: atom_id res chain seq x y z
N PHE A 1 -4.71 6.45 9.52
CA PHE A 1 -4.61 7.26 10.73
C PHE A 1 -3.68 8.48 10.54
N CYS A 2 -2.42 8.31 10.06
CA CYS A 2 -1.42 9.39 9.94
C CYS A 2 -1.98 10.66 9.26
N ARG A 3 -2.62 10.51 8.10
CA ARG A 3 -3.23 11.63 7.38
C ARG A 3 -4.34 12.33 8.17
N ALA A 4 -5.20 11.54 8.82
CA ALA A 4 -6.28 12.11 9.65
C ALA A 4 -5.73 12.87 10.88
N ALA A 5 -4.67 12.33 11.51
CA ALA A 5 -3.99 12.99 12.61
C ALA A 5 -3.40 14.35 12.20
N SER A 6 -2.85 14.43 10.97
CA SER A 6 -2.24 15.68 10.44
C SER A 6 -3.23 16.83 10.24
N TYR A 7 -4.54 16.56 10.16
CA TYR A 7 -5.56 17.60 10.10
C TYR A 7 -5.92 18.18 11.49
N ASN A 8 -5.61 17.45 12.56
CA ASN A 8 -5.98 17.81 13.92
C ASN A 8 -4.80 18.36 14.75
N ALA A 9 -3.58 17.99 14.40
CA ALA A 9 -2.38 18.41 15.12
C ALA A 9 -1.15 18.40 14.21
N ASN A 10 -0.11 19.16 14.58
CA ASN A 10 1.19 19.02 13.95
C ASN A 10 1.87 17.73 14.48
N VAL A 11 1.87 16.71 13.65
CA VAL A 11 2.38 15.36 14.00
C VAL A 11 3.69 15.01 13.28
N SER A 12 4.35 15.98 12.61
CA SER A 12 5.57 15.72 11.85
C SER A 12 6.67 15.11 12.74
N ALA A 13 7.03 15.77 13.83
CA ALA A 13 8.05 15.27 14.75
C ALA A 13 7.71 13.92 15.39
N PHE A 14 6.41 13.69 15.68
CA PHE A 14 5.95 12.40 16.18
C PHE A 14 6.22 11.28 15.17
N PHE A 15 5.85 11.47 13.91
CA PHE A 15 6.06 10.45 12.90
C PHE A 15 7.52 10.31 12.46
N GLU A 16 8.34 11.35 12.55
CA GLU A 16 9.79 11.22 12.38
C GLU A 16 10.40 10.29 13.44
N LYS A 17 9.97 10.46 14.69
CA LYS A 17 10.39 9.56 15.78
C LYS A 17 9.87 8.15 15.56
N TRP A 18 8.58 8.00 15.23
CA TRP A 18 7.97 6.71 14.99
C TRP A 18 8.62 5.96 13.81
N MET A 19 9.04 6.67 12.77
CA MET A 19 9.80 6.08 11.67
C MET A 19 11.21 5.61 12.07
N ARG A 20 11.80 6.21 13.09
CA ARG A 20 13.04 5.65 13.68
C ARG A 20 12.76 4.32 14.36
N ASP A 21 11.69 4.21 15.12
CA ASP A 21 11.29 2.94 15.75
C ASP A 21 11.00 1.86 14.71
N MET A 22 10.36 2.23 13.60
CA MET A 22 10.15 1.32 12.46
C MET A 22 11.47 0.78 11.89
N ARG A 23 12.49 1.66 11.70
CA ARG A 23 13.81 1.25 11.20
C ARG A 23 14.57 0.41 12.22
N ASP A 24 14.54 0.80 13.50
CA ASP A 24 15.22 0.08 14.58
C ASP A 24 14.65 -1.33 14.76
N GLY A 25 13.35 -1.50 14.47
CA GLY A 25 12.67 -2.79 14.48
C GLY A 25 12.77 -3.56 13.15
N GLN A 26 13.36 -3.00 12.09
CA GLN A 26 13.43 -3.66 10.78
C GLN A 26 14.35 -4.89 10.85
N ARG A 27 13.85 -6.05 10.40
CA ARG A 27 14.61 -7.29 10.35
C ARG A 27 15.72 -7.23 9.28
N SER A 28 16.70 -8.13 9.44
CA SER A 28 17.83 -8.25 8.51
C SER A 28 17.40 -8.58 7.07
N ASP A 29 16.26 -9.28 6.90
CA ASP A 29 15.67 -9.59 5.59
C ASP A 29 14.89 -8.43 4.96
N GLY A 30 14.79 -7.29 5.66
CA GLY A 30 14.11 -6.08 5.21
C GLY A 30 12.67 -5.93 5.67
N ALA A 31 12.07 -6.91 6.34
CA ALA A 31 10.70 -6.81 6.83
C ALA A 31 10.56 -5.73 7.91
N TYR A 32 9.61 -4.80 7.74
CA TYR A 32 9.21 -3.90 8.80
C TYR A 32 8.35 -4.62 9.84
N PRO A 33 8.40 -4.20 11.12
CA PRO A 33 7.44 -4.70 12.11
C PRO A 33 6.03 -4.22 11.80
N ASP A 34 5.04 -5.02 12.16
CA ASP A 34 3.61 -4.67 11.97
C ASP A 34 3.15 -3.61 12.99
N VAL A 35 3.88 -3.42 14.07
CA VAL A 35 3.70 -2.36 15.07
C VAL A 35 5.06 -1.80 15.48
N ALA A 36 5.12 -0.51 15.79
CA ALA A 36 6.34 0.14 16.25
C ALA A 36 6.03 1.02 17.49
N PRO A 37 6.86 0.96 18.56
CA PRO A 37 8.01 0.05 18.71
C PRO A 37 7.61 -1.41 18.58
N HIS A 38 8.53 -2.25 18.06
CA HIS A 38 8.27 -3.67 17.87
C HIS A 38 7.90 -4.37 19.19
N SER A 39 6.87 -5.19 19.09
CA SER A 39 6.43 -6.06 20.19
C SER A 39 6.36 -7.53 19.69
N TRP A 40 5.61 -8.39 20.37
CA TRP A 40 5.38 -9.78 19.96
C TRP A 40 4.50 -9.95 18.71
N VAL A 41 3.97 -8.87 18.12
CA VAL A 41 3.22 -8.87 16.86
C VAL A 41 4.18 -9.06 15.68
N GLY A 42 3.70 -9.60 14.58
CA GLY A 42 4.49 -10.07 13.44
C GLY A 42 5.22 -8.99 12.63
N TYR A 43 5.68 -9.42 11.46
CA TYR A 43 6.46 -8.59 10.52
C TYR A 43 5.92 -8.75 9.10
N GLY A 44 6.01 -7.69 8.33
CA GLY A 44 5.83 -7.72 6.90
C GLY A 44 4.39 -7.93 6.42
N GLN A 45 3.39 -7.80 7.29
CA GLN A 45 1.99 -8.00 6.91
C GLN A 45 1.47 -6.82 6.08
N ALA A 46 0.77 -7.15 5.00
CA ALA A 46 0.16 -6.15 4.13
C ALA A 46 -0.78 -5.21 4.91
N ALA A 47 -0.73 -3.93 4.58
CA ALA A 47 -1.44 -2.83 5.21
C ALA A 47 -0.89 -2.39 6.59
N TRP A 48 -0.12 -3.22 7.29
CA TRP A 48 0.52 -2.88 8.57
C TRP A 48 1.98 -2.45 8.34
N ALA A 49 2.84 -3.36 7.91
CA ALA A 49 4.25 -3.09 7.65
C ALA A 49 4.47 -2.06 6.52
N ASP A 50 3.55 -1.96 5.57
CA ASP A 50 3.56 -0.96 4.48
C ASP A 50 3.54 0.49 5.02
N ALA A 51 3.20 0.68 6.29
CA ALA A 51 3.32 1.97 6.96
C ALA A 51 4.75 2.55 6.88
N GLY A 52 5.77 1.70 6.79
CA GLY A 52 7.16 2.11 6.58
C GLY A 52 7.39 2.93 5.31
N ILE A 53 6.52 2.81 4.31
CA ILE A 53 6.54 3.62 3.07
C ILE A 53 5.40 4.66 3.06
N ILE A 54 4.21 4.27 3.53
CA ILE A 54 3.00 5.12 3.48
C ILE A 54 3.13 6.35 4.39
N VAL A 55 3.68 6.18 5.59
CA VAL A 55 3.79 7.26 6.58
C VAL A 55 4.77 8.34 6.12
N PRO A 56 6.01 8.04 5.71
CA PRO A 56 6.93 9.06 5.21
C PRO A 56 6.36 9.85 4.03
N TRP A 57 5.72 9.18 3.07
CA TRP A 57 5.06 9.84 1.96
C TRP A 57 3.95 10.77 2.43
N THR A 58 3.13 10.35 3.40
CA THR A 58 2.05 11.17 3.95
C THR A 58 2.59 12.41 4.66
N ILE A 59 3.63 12.28 5.48
CA ILE A 59 4.26 13.40 6.20
C ILE A 59 4.91 14.38 5.22
N TYR A 60 5.57 13.88 4.17
CA TYR A 60 6.08 14.73 3.10
C TYR A 60 4.97 15.57 2.46
N LEU A 61 3.85 14.95 2.08
CA LEU A 61 2.73 15.67 1.46
C LEU A 61 2.05 16.69 2.39
N MET A 62 2.00 16.41 3.70
CA MET A 62 1.29 17.26 4.65
C MET A 62 2.14 18.41 5.19
N TYR A 63 3.47 18.26 5.22
CA TYR A 63 4.37 19.22 5.88
C TYR A 63 5.56 19.64 5.02
N ASP A 64 5.62 19.22 3.75
CA ASP A 64 6.78 19.43 2.85
C ASP A 64 8.12 18.93 3.46
N ASN A 65 8.03 17.93 4.34
CA ASN A 65 9.18 17.35 5.02
C ASN A 65 9.90 16.34 4.12
N LYS A 66 10.71 16.83 3.18
CA LYS A 66 11.50 16.00 2.27
C LYS A 66 12.54 15.15 3.01
N LYS A 67 13.01 15.64 4.17
CA LYS A 67 14.01 14.93 4.96
C LYS A 67 13.53 13.57 5.46
N ILE A 68 12.24 13.42 5.79
CA ILE A 68 11.71 12.11 6.22
C ILE A 68 11.80 11.07 5.10
N LEU A 69 11.67 11.49 3.82
CA LEU A 69 11.87 10.59 2.68
C LEU A 69 13.35 10.18 2.57
N GLN A 70 14.26 11.12 2.68
CA GLN A 70 15.71 10.89 2.59
C GLN A 70 16.19 9.94 3.68
N ASP A 71 15.82 10.21 4.93
CA ASP A 71 16.24 9.44 6.11
C ASP A 71 15.74 7.99 6.09
N ASN A 72 14.63 7.74 5.39
CA ASN A 72 13.99 6.42 5.36
C ASN A 72 14.17 5.66 4.05
N TYR A 73 14.72 6.29 3.00
CA TYR A 73 14.75 5.69 1.67
C TYR A 73 15.43 4.32 1.62
N ALA A 74 16.61 4.20 2.23
CA ALA A 74 17.36 2.95 2.24
C ALA A 74 16.61 1.80 2.95
N SER A 75 15.87 2.11 4.03
CA SER A 75 15.04 1.12 4.72
C SER A 75 13.79 0.74 3.92
N MET A 76 13.22 1.68 3.17
CA MET A 76 12.12 1.40 2.25
C MET A 76 12.57 0.48 1.10
N GLU A 77 13.78 0.69 0.54
CA GLU A 77 14.33 -0.20 -0.49
C GLU A 77 14.50 -1.63 0.03
N LYS A 78 15.03 -1.80 1.24
CA LYS A 78 15.13 -3.13 1.87
C LYS A 78 13.75 -3.79 2.03
N TYR A 79 12.74 -3.01 2.37
CA TYR A 79 11.38 -3.54 2.47
C TYR A 79 10.82 -3.93 1.10
N MET A 80 11.05 -3.15 0.05
CA MET A 80 10.66 -3.54 -1.32
C MET A 80 11.40 -4.80 -1.80
N GLU A 81 12.67 -4.97 -1.42
CA GLU A 81 13.42 -6.20 -1.67
C GLU A 81 12.79 -7.38 -0.93
N PHE A 82 12.48 -7.24 0.36
CA PHE A 82 11.72 -8.25 1.13
C PHE A 82 10.43 -8.64 0.41
N LEU A 83 9.61 -7.65 -0.02
CA LEU A 83 8.36 -7.93 -0.75
C LEU A 83 8.61 -8.70 -2.05
N SER A 84 9.69 -8.41 -2.75
CA SER A 84 10.03 -9.10 -4.00
C SER A 84 10.32 -10.58 -3.80
N HIS A 85 10.84 -10.96 -2.64
CA HIS A 85 11.09 -12.37 -2.26
C HIS A 85 9.82 -13.07 -1.76
N GLN A 86 8.84 -12.32 -1.24
CA GLN A 86 7.56 -12.87 -0.74
C GLN A 86 6.53 -13.10 -1.84
N LYS A 87 6.76 -12.63 -3.05
CA LYS A 87 5.90 -12.91 -4.19
C LYS A 87 5.86 -14.41 -4.45
N GLY A 88 4.69 -14.99 -4.36
CA GLY A 88 4.44 -16.34 -4.83
C GLY A 88 4.14 -16.33 -6.33
N ASP A 89 3.10 -17.03 -6.75
CA ASP A 89 2.61 -16.98 -8.13
C ASP A 89 2.20 -15.54 -8.50
N GLY A 90 3.01 -14.85 -9.31
CA GLY A 90 2.76 -13.53 -9.84
C GLY A 90 2.48 -12.50 -8.74
N TYR A 91 3.51 -11.89 -8.21
CA TYR A 91 3.46 -10.74 -7.28
C TYR A 91 2.57 -10.89 -6.03
N ASN A 92 2.13 -12.10 -5.70
CA ASN A 92 1.44 -12.33 -4.44
C ASN A 92 2.39 -12.09 -3.28
N TYR A 93 1.90 -11.40 -2.29
CA TYR A 93 2.62 -11.09 -1.09
C TYR A 93 1.79 -11.52 0.12
N ASN A 94 2.34 -12.44 0.91
CA ASN A 94 1.68 -12.94 2.12
C ASN A 94 2.34 -12.47 3.40
N GLY A 95 3.48 -11.75 3.31
CA GLY A 95 4.25 -11.35 4.47
C GLY A 95 4.87 -12.53 5.22
N ALA A 96 5.51 -12.23 6.35
CA ALA A 96 6.09 -13.23 7.23
C ALA A 96 5.06 -13.62 8.30
N GLY A 97 4.20 -14.57 8.00
CA GLY A 97 3.16 -15.03 8.91
C GLY A 97 1.76 -14.97 8.30
N THR A 98 0.73 -14.80 9.11
CA THR A 98 -0.64 -14.69 8.65
C THR A 98 -0.96 -13.26 8.28
N ASN A 99 -1.31 -13.02 7.03
CA ASN A 99 -1.86 -11.74 6.59
C ASN A 99 -3.20 -11.48 7.29
N TYR A 100 -3.38 -10.27 7.83
CA TYR A 100 -4.58 -9.90 8.59
C TYR A 100 -5.81 -9.63 7.69
N GLY A 101 -5.61 -9.47 6.39
CA GLY A 101 -6.70 -9.17 5.46
C GLY A 101 -7.34 -7.80 5.74
N ASP A 102 -8.63 -7.70 5.53
CA ASP A 102 -9.41 -6.54 5.95
C ASP A 102 -9.92 -6.73 7.39
N TRP A 103 -9.04 -6.46 8.35
CA TRP A 103 -9.24 -6.71 9.77
C TRP A 103 -10.56 -6.12 10.27
N LEU A 104 -11.38 -6.95 10.94
CA LEU A 104 -12.68 -6.60 11.49
C LEU A 104 -13.74 -6.19 10.46
N SER A 105 -13.59 -6.57 9.19
CA SER A 105 -14.64 -6.38 8.19
C SER A 105 -15.87 -7.25 8.46
N TYR A 106 -17.04 -6.76 8.06
CA TYR A 106 -18.27 -7.55 8.03
C TYR A 106 -18.37 -8.41 6.77
N GLU A 107 -17.74 -7.99 5.67
CA GLU A 107 -17.67 -8.70 4.41
C GLU A 107 -16.21 -9.05 4.14
N ASP A 108 -15.91 -10.34 4.01
CA ASP A 108 -14.53 -10.80 3.83
C ASP A 108 -13.96 -10.40 2.47
N THR A 109 -12.69 -10.02 2.48
CA THR A 109 -11.88 -9.76 1.28
C THR A 109 -10.71 -10.73 1.29
N GLU A 110 -10.50 -11.43 0.18
CA GLU A 110 -9.40 -12.38 0.06
C GLU A 110 -8.08 -11.73 0.49
N ARG A 111 -7.38 -12.36 1.45
CA ARG A 111 -6.12 -11.83 2.00
C ARG A 111 -5.07 -11.60 0.92
N ARG A 112 -4.99 -12.49 -0.04
CA ARG A 112 -4.09 -12.37 -1.19
C ARG A 112 -4.42 -11.17 -2.06
N TYR A 113 -5.72 -10.88 -2.25
CA TYR A 113 -6.16 -9.66 -2.94
C TYR A 113 -5.63 -8.40 -2.25
N VAL A 114 -5.79 -8.31 -0.93
CA VAL A 114 -5.26 -7.19 -0.14
C VAL A 114 -3.74 -7.07 -0.29
N SER A 115 -3.02 -8.20 -0.23
CA SER A 115 -1.55 -8.20 -0.37
C SER A 115 -1.09 -7.67 -1.72
N VAL A 116 -1.71 -8.09 -2.81
CA VAL A 116 -1.37 -7.60 -4.17
C VAL A 116 -1.68 -6.12 -4.30
N CYS A 117 -2.82 -5.65 -3.76
CA CYS A 117 -3.17 -4.23 -3.76
C CYS A 117 -2.13 -3.38 -3.03
N TYR A 118 -1.69 -3.80 -1.84
CA TYR A 118 -0.69 -3.04 -1.07
C TYR A 118 0.70 -3.12 -1.69
N TYR A 119 1.08 -4.24 -2.32
CA TYR A 119 2.33 -4.30 -3.07
C TYR A 119 2.32 -3.35 -4.29
N ALA A 120 1.20 -3.27 -5.02
CA ALA A 120 1.04 -2.25 -6.06
C ALA A 120 1.16 -0.83 -5.50
N TYR A 121 0.53 -0.58 -4.36
CA TYR A 121 0.54 0.73 -3.71
C TYR A 121 1.94 1.15 -3.26
N THR A 122 2.67 0.28 -2.58
CA THR A 122 4.05 0.57 -2.16
C THR A 122 4.98 0.80 -3.35
N ALA A 123 4.84 0.03 -4.44
CA ALA A 123 5.59 0.27 -5.66
C ALA A 123 5.27 1.62 -6.31
N GLN A 124 3.99 2.02 -6.35
CA GLN A 124 3.57 3.35 -6.81
C GLN A 124 4.14 4.47 -5.93
N LEU A 125 4.13 4.28 -4.61
CA LEU A 125 4.69 5.26 -3.67
C LEU A 125 6.20 5.37 -3.82
N MET A 126 6.93 4.27 -3.92
CA MET A 126 8.38 4.28 -4.13
C MET A 126 8.77 5.00 -5.43
N ALA A 127 7.97 4.86 -6.49
CA ALA A 127 8.18 5.62 -7.71
C ALA A 127 8.02 7.14 -7.48
N LYS A 128 6.98 7.56 -6.74
CA LYS A 128 6.73 8.97 -6.39
C LYS A 128 7.78 9.53 -5.43
N ILE A 129 8.18 8.76 -4.44
CA ILE A 129 9.22 9.12 -3.48
C ILE A 129 10.56 9.34 -4.21
N SER A 130 10.92 8.40 -5.09
CA SER A 130 12.14 8.53 -5.89
C SER A 130 12.10 9.78 -6.79
N GLU A 131 10.96 10.09 -7.40
CA GLU A 131 10.81 11.32 -8.18
C GLU A 131 10.93 12.58 -7.33
N ALA A 132 10.34 12.60 -6.11
CA ALA A 132 10.43 13.71 -5.18
C ALA A 132 11.87 13.94 -4.65
N LEU A 133 12.67 12.88 -4.57
CA LEU A 133 14.06 12.93 -4.12
C LEU A 133 15.06 13.25 -5.24
N LYS A 134 14.62 13.22 -6.49
CA LYS A 134 15.46 13.53 -7.64
C LYS A 134 16.09 14.92 -7.50
N THR A 135 17.35 15.02 -7.92
CA THR A 135 18.10 16.27 -8.05
C THR A 135 18.75 16.32 -9.42
N ASP A 136 19.10 17.50 -9.90
CA ASP A 136 19.72 17.69 -11.22
C ASP A 136 21.09 17.01 -11.31
N ASP A 137 21.77 16.84 -10.19
CA ASP A 137 23.12 16.30 -10.09
C ASP A 137 23.17 14.77 -9.87
N CYS A 138 22.02 14.08 -9.72
CA CYS A 138 22.01 12.67 -9.37
C CYS A 138 20.90 11.88 -10.07
N ASP A 139 21.29 11.08 -11.07
CA ASP A 139 20.37 10.21 -11.82
C ASP A 139 19.89 8.97 -11.06
N ALA A 140 20.47 8.67 -9.89
CA ALA A 140 20.15 7.44 -9.16
C ALA A 140 18.66 7.32 -8.82
N TYR A 141 18.05 8.39 -8.30
CA TYR A 141 16.63 8.40 -7.97
C TYR A 141 15.74 8.39 -9.23
N ALA A 142 16.15 9.03 -10.32
CA ALA A 142 15.42 8.97 -11.59
C ALA A 142 15.36 7.54 -12.14
N SER A 143 16.47 6.81 -12.06
CA SER A 143 16.56 5.40 -12.44
C SER A 143 15.67 4.52 -11.54
N LYS A 144 15.69 4.73 -10.21
CA LYS A 144 14.84 4.03 -9.25
C LYS A 144 13.35 4.31 -9.51
N ALA A 145 12.97 5.55 -9.80
CA ALA A 145 11.60 5.90 -10.15
C ALA A 145 11.09 5.10 -11.37
N LYS A 146 11.93 4.92 -12.40
CA LYS A 146 11.58 4.10 -13.57
C LYS A 146 11.37 2.62 -13.20
N VAL A 147 12.27 2.07 -12.36
CA VAL A 147 12.17 0.67 -11.88
C VAL A 147 10.86 0.46 -11.12
N TYR A 148 10.54 1.31 -10.16
CA TYR A 148 9.32 1.16 -9.37
C TYR A 148 8.04 1.43 -10.17
N ARG A 149 8.05 2.34 -11.16
CA ARG A 149 6.91 2.49 -12.07
C ARG A 149 6.68 1.22 -12.89
N LYS A 150 7.75 0.62 -13.41
CA LYS A 150 7.66 -0.64 -14.14
C LYS A 150 7.10 -1.74 -13.24
N LEU A 151 7.62 -1.89 -12.04
CA LEU A 151 7.12 -2.86 -11.05
C LEU A 151 5.63 -2.65 -10.76
N ALA A 152 5.19 -1.41 -10.52
CA ALA A 152 3.79 -1.10 -10.27
C ALA A 152 2.88 -1.49 -11.45
N GLN A 153 3.35 -1.28 -12.69
CA GLN A 153 2.62 -1.68 -13.91
C GLN A 153 2.54 -3.21 -14.04
N GLU A 154 3.62 -3.93 -13.73
CA GLU A 154 3.65 -5.39 -13.75
C GLU A 154 2.69 -5.98 -12.73
N ILE A 155 2.67 -5.44 -11.49
CA ILE A 155 1.72 -5.85 -10.45
C ILE A 155 0.28 -5.53 -10.88
N LYS A 156 0.02 -4.35 -11.45
CA LYS A 156 -1.30 -3.98 -11.97
C LYS A 156 -1.78 -4.98 -13.04
N LYS A 157 -0.91 -5.36 -13.97
CA LYS A 157 -1.23 -6.34 -15.01
C LYS A 157 -1.56 -7.71 -14.41
N GLU A 158 -0.78 -8.16 -13.43
CA GLU A 158 -1.03 -9.41 -12.72
C GLU A 158 -2.36 -9.36 -11.96
N PHE A 159 -2.63 -8.26 -11.26
CA PHE A 159 -3.91 -8.02 -10.60
C PHE A 159 -5.08 -8.15 -11.59
N GLN A 160 -4.99 -7.51 -12.75
CA GLN A 160 -6.03 -7.55 -13.79
C GLN A 160 -6.27 -8.97 -14.29
N THR A 161 -5.22 -9.73 -14.55
CA THR A 161 -5.33 -11.13 -15.00
C THR A 161 -6.05 -12.01 -13.97
N ARG A 162 -5.77 -11.82 -12.69
CA ARG A 162 -6.31 -12.66 -11.62
C ARG A 162 -7.70 -12.24 -11.16
N TYR A 163 -7.91 -10.95 -10.97
CA TYR A 163 -9.03 -10.42 -10.22
C TYR A 163 -10.06 -9.65 -11.04
N VAL A 164 -9.80 -9.44 -12.33
CA VAL A 164 -10.77 -8.85 -13.24
C VAL A 164 -11.34 -9.96 -14.16
N ASP A 165 -12.64 -9.97 -14.35
CA ASP A 165 -13.31 -10.89 -15.27
C ASP A 165 -13.36 -10.34 -16.71
N ALA A 166 -13.89 -11.12 -17.64
CA ALA A 166 -13.99 -10.76 -19.06
C ALA A 166 -14.85 -9.50 -19.31
N ASP A 167 -15.78 -9.22 -18.40
CA ASP A 167 -16.66 -8.04 -18.48
C ASP A 167 -16.06 -6.78 -17.84
N GLY A 168 -14.81 -6.87 -17.38
CA GLY A 168 -14.09 -5.79 -16.73
C GLY A 168 -14.50 -5.53 -15.27
N ASP A 169 -15.28 -6.40 -14.66
CA ASP A 169 -15.67 -6.31 -13.26
C ASP A 169 -14.71 -7.11 -12.35
N LEU A 170 -14.69 -6.81 -11.06
CA LEU A 170 -13.89 -7.56 -10.10
C LEU A 170 -14.50 -8.94 -9.82
N LYS A 171 -13.67 -9.98 -9.75
CA LYS A 171 -14.08 -11.31 -9.26
C LYS A 171 -14.37 -11.29 -7.76
N GLN A 172 -13.58 -10.53 -7.00
CA GLN A 172 -13.79 -10.27 -5.58
C GLN A 172 -14.83 -9.15 -5.38
N LYS A 173 -15.96 -9.46 -4.76
CA LYS A 173 -17.15 -8.59 -4.74
C LYS A 173 -17.33 -7.77 -3.44
N SER A 174 -16.39 -7.78 -2.48
CA SER A 174 -16.51 -7.01 -1.25
C SER A 174 -16.42 -5.49 -1.49
N GLN A 175 -17.00 -4.69 -0.61
CA GLN A 175 -16.85 -3.22 -0.68
C GLN A 175 -15.37 -2.82 -0.65
N THR A 176 -14.58 -3.44 0.22
CA THR A 176 -13.12 -3.19 0.34
C THR A 176 -12.39 -3.50 -0.96
N ALA A 177 -12.77 -4.56 -1.67
CA ALA A 177 -12.15 -4.90 -2.95
C ALA A 177 -12.35 -3.77 -3.99
N TYR A 178 -13.55 -3.25 -4.13
CA TYR A 178 -13.82 -2.13 -5.03
C TYR A 178 -13.08 -0.85 -4.60
N LEU A 179 -13.07 -0.53 -3.29
CA LEU A 179 -12.36 0.64 -2.75
C LEU A 179 -10.86 0.59 -3.06
N LEU A 180 -10.21 -0.55 -2.80
CA LEU A 180 -8.78 -0.72 -3.08
C LEU A 180 -8.48 -0.62 -4.58
N ALA A 181 -9.25 -1.32 -5.44
CA ALA A 181 -9.03 -1.27 -6.88
C ALA A 181 -9.24 0.14 -7.47
N LEU A 182 -10.25 0.88 -6.99
CA LEU A 182 -10.53 2.26 -7.42
C LEU A 182 -9.45 3.23 -6.95
N LYS A 183 -9.07 3.16 -5.67
CA LYS A 183 -8.06 4.05 -5.07
C LYS A 183 -6.68 3.89 -5.70
N LEU A 184 -6.32 2.66 -6.06
CA LEU A 184 -4.99 2.30 -6.57
C LEU A 184 -4.93 2.22 -8.10
N ASP A 185 -6.01 2.60 -8.78
CA ASP A 185 -6.11 2.61 -10.24
C ASP A 185 -5.79 1.23 -10.87
N LEU A 186 -6.40 0.16 -10.35
CA LEU A 186 -6.12 -1.20 -10.79
C LEU A 186 -7.07 -1.73 -11.89
N PHE A 187 -8.14 -1.02 -12.20
CA PHE A 187 -9.02 -1.38 -13.31
C PHE A 187 -8.31 -1.27 -14.67
N PRO A 188 -8.66 -2.13 -15.66
CA PRO A 188 -8.00 -2.15 -16.96
C PRO A 188 -8.34 -0.96 -17.84
N THR A 189 -9.57 -0.46 -17.77
CA THR A 189 -10.07 0.66 -18.57
C THR A 189 -10.90 1.63 -17.73
N GLU A 190 -11.13 2.83 -18.26
CA GLU A 190 -12.01 3.81 -17.60
C GLU A 190 -13.47 3.33 -17.55
N GLU A 191 -13.93 2.58 -18.55
CA GLU A 191 -15.26 1.96 -18.56
C GLU A 191 -15.40 0.93 -17.43
N ALA A 192 -14.41 0.04 -17.26
CA ALA A 192 -14.37 -0.91 -16.15
C ALA A 192 -14.33 -0.21 -14.79
N ARG A 193 -13.58 0.88 -14.70
CA ARG A 193 -13.51 1.72 -13.48
C ARG A 193 -14.86 2.36 -13.15
N LYS A 194 -15.57 2.94 -14.13
CA LYS A 194 -16.93 3.49 -13.94
C LYS A 194 -17.92 2.43 -13.48
N LYS A 195 -17.90 1.26 -14.13
CA LYS A 195 -18.72 0.10 -13.72
C LYS A 195 -18.41 -0.31 -12.27
N GLY A 196 -17.13 -0.31 -11.89
CA GLY A 196 -16.70 -0.58 -10.51
C GLY A 196 -17.28 0.41 -9.50
N VAL A 197 -17.28 1.72 -9.82
CA VAL A 197 -17.92 2.75 -8.99
C VAL A 197 -19.42 2.50 -8.85
N GLU A 198 -20.13 2.27 -9.96
CA GLU A 198 -21.57 2.00 -9.94
C GLU A 198 -21.91 0.75 -9.12
N THR A 199 -21.09 -0.29 -9.23
CA THR A 199 -21.26 -1.52 -8.46
C THR A 199 -21.04 -1.28 -6.97
N LEU A 200 -20.00 -0.52 -6.59
CA LEU A 200 -19.76 -0.15 -5.19
C LEU A 200 -20.93 0.64 -4.61
N VAL A 201 -21.43 1.65 -5.35
CA VAL A 201 -22.58 2.46 -4.92
C VAL A 201 -23.81 1.59 -4.70
N ARG A 202 -24.11 0.69 -5.64
CA ARG A 202 -25.25 -0.26 -5.50
C ARG A 202 -25.08 -1.18 -4.29
N LYS A 203 -23.86 -1.66 -4.03
CA LYS A 203 -23.58 -2.50 -2.84
C LYS A 203 -23.81 -1.73 -1.54
N ILE A 204 -23.36 -0.49 -1.45
CA ILE A 204 -23.56 0.34 -0.26
C ILE A 204 -25.06 0.60 -0.06
N ALA A 205 -25.79 0.98 -1.12
CA ALA A 205 -27.23 1.19 -1.06
C ALA A 205 -27.99 -0.09 -0.69
N GLY A 206 -27.66 -1.23 -1.31
CA GLY A 206 -28.26 -2.53 -1.01
C GLY A 206 -27.97 -3.03 0.41
N ASN A 207 -26.91 -2.54 1.06
CA ASN A 207 -26.58 -2.79 2.47
C ASN A 207 -27.17 -1.72 3.43
N GLY A 208 -28.23 -1.04 2.99
CA GLY A 208 -28.88 0.01 3.81
C GLY A 208 -27.98 1.22 4.09
N ASN A 209 -27.13 1.60 3.13
CA ASN A 209 -26.13 2.67 3.24
C ASN A 209 -25.11 2.43 4.37
N ARG A 210 -24.77 1.18 4.63
CA ARG A 210 -23.77 0.79 5.64
C ARG A 210 -22.48 0.32 4.98
N LEU A 211 -21.37 0.66 5.61
CA LEU A 211 -20.08 0.11 5.25
C LEU A 211 -19.96 -1.33 5.77
N SER A 212 -19.36 -2.21 4.97
CA SER A 212 -18.99 -3.58 5.35
C SER A 212 -17.48 -3.78 5.44
N THR A 213 -16.73 -2.66 5.36
CA THR A 213 -15.27 -2.64 5.38
C THR A 213 -14.73 -2.82 6.78
N GLY A 214 -13.47 -3.23 6.84
CA GLY A 214 -12.67 -3.26 8.06
C GLY A 214 -11.58 -2.17 8.03
N PHE A 215 -10.40 -2.54 8.53
CA PHE A 215 -9.27 -1.61 8.72
C PHE A 215 -8.71 -1.05 7.41
N VAL A 216 -8.72 -1.79 6.31
CA VAL A 216 -8.09 -1.38 5.03
C VAL A 216 -9.05 -0.80 4.00
N GLY A 217 -10.35 -0.92 4.23
CA GLY A 217 -11.40 -0.46 3.32
C GLY A 217 -11.92 0.95 3.54
#